data_40aa9c88ec7c575ff8849262a63414e0
#
_entry.id   40aa9c88ec7c575ff8849262a63414e0
#
_cell.length_a   1.000
_cell.length_b   1.000
_cell.length_c   1.000
_cell.angle_alpha   90.00
_cell.angle_beta   90.00
_cell.angle_gamma   90.00
#
_symmetry.space_group_name_H-M   'P 1'
#
loop_
_entity.id
_entity.type
_entity.pdbx_description
1 polymer ?
#
loop_
_entity_poly.entity_id
_entity_poly.type
_entity_poly.pdbx_seq_one_letter_code
_entity_poly.pdbx_strand_id
1 'polypeptide(L)'
;FSGRKLDTTKWDYQIGTGSQYGLNGWGNEEAQYYTPKNVFVKDGYLVIEAKKEEKEGKSYTSGRVRTMKQDGSPLFTTTYGRIEASMSLPEGNGVWPAFWMLSADESYGTWPLSGEIDIMESRGRLPNRVYNAIHYGQPWPMQKYTSSMYKFPAGQKTTGFHEYAVEWEPGVIRWFVDGNMYYETSSWWTMANDAVEPFEYPAPYDKPFYILLNLAIGGTYDEYRLPNDYD
;
A
#
# COMPACT_ATOMS: atom_id res chain seq x y z
N PHE A 1 -6.49 17.47 -3.72
CA PHE A 1 -6.75 17.15 -5.13
C PHE A 1 -7.65 18.22 -5.73
N SER A 2 -7.39 18.62 -6.97
CA SER A 2 -8.17 19.64 -7.68
C SER A 2 -8.85 19.05 -8.92
N GLY A 3 -9.96 19.69 -9.38
CA GLY A 3 -10.71 19.22 -10.54
C GLY A 3 -11.70 18.09 -10.22
N ARG A 4 -12.02 17.27 -11.23
CA ARG A 4 -12.98 16.16 -11.14
C ARG A 4 -12.37 14.79 -11.51
N LYS A 5 -11.13 14.78 -11.98
CA LYS A 5 -10.42 13.59 -12.44
C LYS A 5 -9.06 13.50 -11.78
N LEU A 6 -8.52 12.30 -11.71
CA LEU A 6 -7.16 12.06 -11.30
C LEU A 6 -6.19 12.84 -12.19
N ASP A 7 -5.19 13.49 -11.59
CA ASP A 7 -4.10 14.13 -12.33
C ASP A 7 -3.13 13.07 -12.84
N THR A 8 -3.29 12.71 -14.11
CA THR A 8 -2.48 11.66 -14.76
C THR A 8 -1.04 12.09 -15.06
N THR A 9 -0.66 13.32 -14.77
CA THR A 9 0.75 13.74 -14.78
C THR A 9 1.50 13.30 -13.52
N LYS A 10 0.77 12.90 -12.48
CA LYS A 10 1.31 12.49 -11.17
C LYS A 10 0.96 11.05 -10.80
N TRP A 11 -0.19 10.57 -11.26
CA TRP A 11 -0.75 9.25 -10.92
C TRP A 11 -1.19 8.50 -12.16
N ASP A 12 -1.08 7.19 -12.15
CA ASP A 12 -1.67 6.33 -13.15
C ASP A 12 -2.42 5.17 -12.49
N TYR A 13 -3.35 4.59 -13.24
CA TYR A 13 -4.18 3.48 -12.78
C TYR A 13 -3.47 2.15 -12.93
N GLN A 14 -3.68 1.26 -11.97
CA GLN A 14 -3.48 -0.16 -12.17
C GLN A 14 -4.85 -0.82 -12.33
N ILE A 15 -5.05 -1.53 -13.44
CA ILE A 15 -6.35 -2.05 -13.88
C ILE A 15 -6.33 -3.57 -13.83
N GLY A 16 -7.46 -4.19 -13.50
CA GLY A 16 -7.64 -5.64 -13.59
C GLY A 16 -7.37 -6.38 -12.30
N THR A 17 -6.92 -7.61 -12.43
CA THR A 17 -6.69 -8.57 -11.34
C THR A 17 -5.22 -8.80 -11.00
N GLY A 18 -4.32 -8.03 -11.63
CA GLY A 18 -2.87 -8.17 -11.47
C GLY A 18 -2.21 -9.16 -12.42
N SER A 19 -2.98 -9.93 -13.19
CA SER A 19 -2.44 -10.96 -14.11
C SER A 19 -1.48 -10.38 -15.14
N GLN A 20 -1.76 -9.20 -15.67
CA GLN A 20 -0.91 -8.50 -16.63
C GLN A 20 0.44 -8.04 -16.05
N TYR A 21 0.56 -8.05 -14.74
CA TYR A 21 1.82 -7.75 -14.01
C TYR A 21 2.47 -9.03 -13.44
N GLY A 22 1.96 -10.22 -13.82
CA GLY A 22 2.43 -11.50 -13.26
C GLY A 22 1.98 -11.75 -11.81
N LEU A 23 1.00 -10.98 -11.31
CA LEU A 23 0.52 -11.02 -9.93
C LEU A 23 -0.97 -11.38 -9.89
N ASN A 24 -1.35 -12.61 -10.19
CA ASN A 24 -2.73 -13.08 -10.08
C ASN A 24 -3.32 -12.76 -8.70
N GLY A 25 -4.52 -12.14 -8.66
CA GLY A 25 -5.11 -11.67 -7.42
C GLY A 25 -4.22 -10.67 -6.68
N TRP A 26 -3.39 -9.92 -7.43
CA TRP A 26 -2.39 -8.97 -6.91
C TRP A 26 -1.38 -9.60 -5.94
N GLY A 27 -1.15 -10.90 -6.07
CA GLY A 27 -0.26 -11.66 -5.19
C GLY A 27 -0.84 -12.02 -3.81
N ASN A 28 -2.10 -11.63 -3.53
CA ASN A 28 -2.76 -11.78 -2.23
C ASN A 28 -4.12 -12.49 -2.33
N GLU A 29 -4.45 -13.06 -3.48
CA GLU A 29 -5.78 -13.66 -3.75
C GLU A 29 -6.95 -12.67 -3.54
N GLU A 30 -6.72 -11.41 -3.91
CA GLU A 30 -7.72 -10.35 -3.78
C GLU A 30 -8.96 -10.60 -4.67
N ALA A 31 -10.13 -10.21 -4.19
CA ALA A 31 -11.41 -10.57 -4.79
C ALA A 31 -11.93 -9.55 -5.82
N GLN A 32 -11.40 -8.34 -5.87
CA GLN A 32 -11.87 -7.27 -6.74
C GLN A 32 -11.18 -7.25 -8.11
N TYR A 33 -11.82 -6.56 -9.04
CA TYR A 33 -11.26 -6.05 -10.28
C TYR A 33 -11.04 -4.55 -10.16
N TYR A 34 -9.82 -4.04 -10.34
CA TYR A 34 -9.53 -2.61 -10.32
C TYR A 34 -9.89 -1.93 -11.62
N THR A 35 -10.59 -0.79 -11.54
CA THR A 35 -11.00 0.02 -12.71
C THR A 35 -10.75 1.50 -12.49
N PRO A 36 -10.48 2.29 -13.55
CA PRO A 36 -10.39 3.74 -13.46
C PRO A 36 -11.71 4.43 -13.03
N LYS A 37 -12.86 3.78 -13.25
CA LYS A 37 -14.17 4.32 -12.86
C LYS A 37 -14.37 4.39 -11.35
N ASN A 38 -13.63 3.58 -10.61
CA ASN A 38 -13.66 3.54 -9.15
C ASN A 38 -12.75 4.58 -8.50
N VAL A 39 -12.08 5.43 -9.30
CA VAL A 39 -11.16 6.46 -8.81
C VAL A 39 -11.54 7.80 -9.43
N PHE A 40 -11.90 8.78 -8.62
CA PHE A 40 -12.30 10.11 -9.08
C PHE A 40 -11.96 11.19 -8.05
N VAL A 41 -12.04 12.45 -8.46
CA VAL A 41 -11.85 13.59 -7.56
C VAL A 41 -13.21 14.24 -7.32
N LYS A 42 -13.56 14.42 -6.06
CA LYS A 42 -14.79 15.08 -5.63
C LYS A 42 -14.53 15.92 -4.38
N ASP A 43 -15.02 17.16 -4.39
CA ASP A 43 -14.95 18.10 -3.26
C ASP A 43 -13.51 18.30 -2.70
N GLY A 44 -12.51 18.24 -3.59
CA GLY A 44 -11.10 18.37 -3.20
C GLY A 44 -10.42 17.09 -2.72
N TYR A 45 -11.14 15.97 -2.69
CA TYR A 45 -10.62 14.67 -2.27
C TYR A 45 -10.42 13.73 -3.44
N LEU A 46 -9.37 12.92 -3.38
CA LEU A 46 -9.29 11.69 -4.17
C LEU A 46 -10.19 10.66 -3.50
N VAL A 47 -11.11 10.09 -4.27
CA VAL A 47 -12.02 9.04 -3.82
C VAL A 47 -11.67 7.74 -4.54
N ILE A 48 -11.45 6.69 -3.76
CA ILE A 48 -11.35 5.31 -4.24
C ILE A 48 -12.57 4.57 -3.71
N GLU A 49 -13.42 4.08 -4.61
CA GLU A 49 -14.72 3.49 -4.26
C GLU A 49 -14.73 2.01 -4.60
N ALA A 50 -14.95 1.17 -3.59
CA ALA A 50 -15.23 -0.25 -3.80
C ALA A 50 -16.73 -0.46 -4.00
N LYS A 51 -17.11 -1.34 -4.94
CA LYS A 51 -18.50 -1.64 -5.27
C LYS A 51 -18.73 -3.13 -5.39
N LYS A 52 -19.92 -3.58 -4.97
CA LYS A 52 -20.42 -4.92 -5.29
C LYS A 52 -21.04 -4.86 -6.69
N GLU A 53 -20.22 -5.15 -7.69
CA GLU A 53 -20.64 -5.24 -9.10
C GLU A 53 -19.79 -6.25 -9.86
N GLU A 54 -20.40 -6.95 -10.79
CA GLU A 54 -19.71 -7.95 -11.61
C GLU A 54 -18.80 -7.29 -12.65
N LYS A 55 -17.55 -7.74 -12.70
CA LYS A 55 -16.58 -7.32 -13.70
C LYS A 55 -15.57 -8.42 -13.99
N GLU A 56 -15.51 -8.90 -15.24
CA GLU A 56 -14.53 -9.90 -15.71
C GLU A 56 -14.41 -11.11 -14.76
N GLY A 57 -15.57 -11.62 -14.29
CA GLY A 57 -15.65 -12.76 -13.39
C GLY A 57 -15.36 -12.48 -11.91
N LYS A 58 -15.16 -11.20 -11.55
CA LYS A 58 -15.06 -10.76 -10.15
C LYS A 58 -16.37 -10.12 -9.71
N SER A 59 -16.76 -10.33 -8.45
CA SER A 59 -18.02 -9.79 -7.89
C SER A 59 -17.87 -8.41 -7.27
N TYR A 60 -16.65 -7.85 -7.30
CA TYR A 60 -16.35 -6.52 -6.76
C TYR A 60 -15.48 -5.75 -7.74
N THR A 61 -15.68 -4.43 -7.79
CA THR A 61 -14.75 -3.49 -8.41
C THR A 61 -14.19 -2.55 -7.35
N SER A 62 -13.01 -2.02 -7.59
CA SER A 62 -12.36 -1.04 -6.73
C SER A 62 -11.32 -0.25 -7.52
N GLY A 63 -10.48 0.52 -6.82
CA GLY A 63 -9.46 1.35 -7.44
C GLY A 63 -8.07 1.14 -6.85
N ARG A 64 -7.06 1.26 -7.73
CA ARG A 64 -5.64 1.26 -7.40
C ARG A 64 -4.93 2.25 -8.31
N VAL A 65 -4.16 3.14 -7.70
CA VAL A 65 -3.36 4.14 -8.40
C VAL A 65 -1.94 4.16 -7.85
N ARG A 66 -1.00 4.58 -8.69
CA ARG A 66 0.41 4.69 -8.32
C ARG A 66 1.08 5.88 -9.01
N THR A 67 2.18 6.34 -8.47
CA THR A 67 3.01 7.39 -9.07
C THR A 67 4.01 6.84 -10.10
N MET A 68 3.55 5.87 -10.90
CA MET A 68 4.31 5.21 -11.97
C MET A 68 3.34 4.87 -13.10
N LYS A 69 3.75 5.06 -14.35
CA LYS A 69 2.92 4.74 -15.53
C LYS A 69 2.74 3.24 -15.73
N GLN A 70 1.85 2.88 -16.66
CA GLN A 70 1.62 1.49 -17.05
C GLN A 70 2.88 0.83 -17.62
N ASP A 71 3.71 1.58 -18.33
CA ASP A 71 4.96 1.11 -18.94
C ASP A 71 6.14 1.03 -17.94
N GLY A 72 5.89 1.34 -16.66
CA GLY A 72 6.90 1.32 -15.60
C GLY A 72 7.77 2.58 -15.54
N SER A 73 7.53 3.60 -16.37
CA SER A 73 8.24 4.88 -16.23
C SER A 73 7.69 5.68 -15.04
N PRO A 74 8.57 6.32 -14.24
CA PRO A 74 8.14 7.02 -13.03
C PRO A 74 7.42 8.33 -13.35
N LEU A 75 6.37 8.64 -12.58
CA LEU A 75 5.74 9.95 -12.51
C LEU A 75 6.27 10.74 -11.31
N PHE A 76 6.43 10.07 -10.18
CA PHE A 76 7.10 10.59 -8.98
C PHE A 76 7.76 9.45 -8.24
N THR A 77 9.01 9.66 -7.84
CA THR A 77 9.76 8.79 -6.93
C THR A 77 10.52 9.63 -5.93
N THR A 78 10.84 9.05 -4.80
CA THR A 78 11.72 9.67 -3.81
C THR A 78 12.62 8.63 -3.20
N THR A 79 13.83 9.04 -2.84
CA THR A 79 14.69 8.34 -1.91
C THR A 79 14.78 9.21 -0.67
N TYR A 80 14.24 8.68 0.45
CA TYR A 80 14.10 9.39 1.71
C TYR A 80 13.02 10.49 1.72
N GLY A 81 12.78 11.04 2.89
CA GLY A 81 11.85 12.14 3.12
C GLY A 81 10.64 11.74 3.97
N ARG A 82 9.73 12.69 4.14
CA ARG A 82 8.44 12.49 4.79
C ARG A 82 7.35 12.33 3.73
N ILE A 83 6.63 11.24 3.78
CA ILE A 83 5.50 10.93 2.90
C ILE A 83 4.25 10.84 3.77
N GLU A 84 3.26 11.65 3.46
CA GLU A 84 2.11 11.89 4.34
C GLU A 84 0.83 12.05 3.54
N ALA A 85 -0.28 11.54 4.08
CA ALA A 85 -1.62 11.77 3.53
C ALA A 85 -2.67 11.78 4.64
N SER A 86 -3.63 12.70 4.51
CA SER A 86 -4.84 12.71 5.34
C SER A 86 -5.91 11.87 4.66
N MET A 87 -6.41 10.85 5.36
CA MET A 87 -7.33 9.86 4.82
C MET A 87 -8.47 9.53 5.80
N SER A 88 -9.65 9.27 5.24
CA SER A 88 -10.76 8.58 5.89
C SER A 88 -10.90 7.21 5.23
N LEU A 89 -10.94 6.14 6.02
CA LEU A 89 -10.92 4.77 5.53
C LEU A 89 -12.28 4.09 5.72
N PRO A 90 -12.65 3.13 4.87
CA PRO A 90 -13.90 2.40 5.02
C PRO A 90 -13.87 1.46 6.23
N GLU A 91 -15.03 1.25 6.82
CA GLU A 91 -15.32 0.24 7.85
C GLU A 91 -16.09 -0.93 7.20
N GLY A 92 -15.91 -2.15 7.66
CA GLY A 92 -16.61 -3.35 7.20
C GLY A 92 -15.71 -4.56 6.99
N ASN A 93 -16.31 -5.74 6.87
CA ASN A 93 -15.57 -6.96 6.60
C ASN A 93 -14.94 -6.95 5.22
N GLY A 94 -13.74 -7.52 5.12
CA GLY A 94 -13.08 -7.76 3.85
C GLY A 94 -12.64 -6.53 3.08
N VAL A 95 -12.72 -5.32 3.64
CA VAL A 95 -12.16 -4.12 3.03
C VAL A 95 -10.76 -3.86 3.57
N TRP A 96 -9.82 -3.66 2.66
CA TRP A 96 -8.40 -3.54 2.94
C TRP A 96 -7.81 -2.33 2.19
N PRO A 97 -7.92 -1.13 2.76
CA PRO A 97 -7.23 0.05 2.23
C PRO A 97 -5.74 0.02 2.57
N ALA A 98 -4.92 0.49 1.64
CA ALA A 98 -3.48 0.59 1.80
C ALA A 98 -2.90 1.88 1.18
N PHE A 99 -1.94 2.45 1.89
CA PHE A 99 -1.07 3.54 1.49
C PHE A 99 0.37 3.09 1.71
N TRP A 100 1.11 2.88 0.62
CA TRP A 100 2.37 2.16 0.64
C TRP A 100 3.30 2.54 -0.49
N MET A 101 4.49 1.99 -0.49
CA MET A 101 5.55 2.31 -1.45
C MET A 101 6.29 1.06 -1.90
N LEU A 102 6.68 1.04 -3.17
CA LEU A 102 7.53 0.01 -3.76
C LEU A 102 8.75 0.63 -4.46
N SER A 103 9.80 -0.18 -4.60
CA SER A 103 11.00 0.18 -5.35
C SER A 103 10.67 0.53 -6.80
N ALA A 104 11.25 1.62 -7.31
CA ALA A 104 11.04 2.09 -8.66
C ALA A 104 11.92 1.40 -9.71
N ASP A 105 13.07 0.85 -9.32
CA ASP A 105 14.08 0.31 -10.21
C ASP A 105 14.47 -1.14 -9.92
N GLU A 106 13.97 -1.72 -8.85
CA GLU A 106 14.29 -3.08 -8.41
C GLU A 106 15.80 -3.39 -8.37
N SER A 107 16.61 -2.40 -7.97
CA SER A 107 18.07 -2.45 -7.99
C SER A 107 18.68 -3.67 -7.28
N TYR A 108 17.99 -4.25 -6.33
CA TYR A 108 18.42 -5.42 -5.57
C TYR A 108 17.73 -6.73 -6.00
N GLY A 109 16.85 -6.64 -6.99
CA GLY A 109 16.05 -7.75 -7.50
C GLY A 109 14.55 -7.54 -7.29
N THR A 110 13.75 -8.48 -7.79
CA THR A 110 12.29 -8.44 -7.64
C THR A 110 11.88 -8.54 -6.18
N TRP A 111 10.64 -8.10 -5.91
CA TRP A 111 10.06 -8.18 -4.56
C TRP A 111 10.34 -9.56 -3.89
N PRO A 112 10.74 -9.57 -2.61
CA PRO A 112 10.87 -8.44 -1.68
C PRO A 112 12.31 -7.89 -1.57
N LEU A 113 13.23 -8.30 -2.43
CA LEU A 113 14.65 -7.92 -2.33
C LEU A 113 14.86 -6.40 -2.40
N SER A 114 14.09 -5.72 -3.23
CA SER A 114 14.16 -4.26 -3.34
C SER A 114 13.25 -3.52 -2.36
N GLY A 115 12.60 -4.26 -1.44
CA GLY A 115 11.84 -3.70 -0.33
C GLY A 115 10.42 -3.27 -0.66
N GLU A 116 9.66 -3.03 0.42
CA GLU A 116 8.33 -2.44 0.44
C GLU A 116 8.16 -1.68 1.74
N ILE A 117 7.54 -0.50 1.70
CA ILE A 117 7.22 0.30 2.89
C ILE A 117 5.71 0.52 2.91
N ASP A 118 5.03 -0.07 3.89
CA ASP A 118 3.62 0.13 4.14
C ASP A 118 3.44 1.24 5.17
N ILE A 119 2.96 2.39 4.72
CA ILE A 119 2.76 3.56 5.58
C ILE A 119 1.50 3.36 6.42
N MET A 120 0.44 2.86 5.80
CA MET A 120 -0.81 2.54 6.47
C MET A 120 -1.51 1.39 5.76
N GLU A 121 -1.89 0.39 6.52
CA GLU A 121 -2.81 -0.66 6.12
C GLU A 121 -3.93 -0.79 7.16
N SER A 122 -5.14 -1.10 6.73
CA SER A 122 -6.26 -1.31 7.64
C SER A 122 -7.06 -2.57 7.25
N ARG A 123 -7.59 -3.23 8.28
CA ARG A 123 -8.66 -4.21 8.14
C ARG A 123 -9.95 -3.53 8.56
N GLY A 124 -10.85 -3.27 7.62
CA GLY A 124 -12.07 -2.48 7.88
C GLY A 124 -12.93 -3.00 9.02
N ARG A 125 -12.91 -4.31 9.31
CA ARG A 125 -13.57 -4.90 10.48
C ARG A 125 -12.98 -4.48 11.83
N LEU A 126 -11.77 -3.86 11.82
CA LEU A 126 -11.07 -3.39 13.00
C LEU A 126 -10.79 -1.88 12.91
N PRO A 127 -11.84 -1.04 12.86
CA PRO A 127 -11.71 0.38 12.54
C PRO A 127 -11.03 1.20 13.64
N ASN A 128 -10.70 0.61 14.77
CA ASN A 128 -10.00 1.25 15.88
C ASN A 128 -8.47 1.15 15.79
N ARG A 129 -7.91 0.68 14.67
CA ARG A 129 -6.46 0.50 14.50
C ARG A 129 -6.02 0.50 13.06
N VAL A 130 -4.75 0.81 12.85
CA VAL A 130 -4.02 0.65 11.58
C VAL A 130 -2.71 -0.06 11.82
N TYR A 131 -2.11 -0.53 10.72
CA TYR A 131 -0.86 -1.26 10.73
C TYR A 131 0.15 -0.60 9.80
N ASN A 132 1.42 -0.77 10.10
CA ASN A 132 2.52 -0.50 9.22
C ASN A 132 3.33 -1.77 8.95
N ALA A 133 4.14 -1.77 7.92
CA ALA A 133 5.14 -2.81 7.70
C ALA A 133 6.30 -2.32 6.84
N ILE A 134 7.39 -3.07 6.87
CA ILE A 134 8.40 -3.14 5.82
C ILE A 134 8.60 -4.60 5.44
N HIS A 135 8.75 -4.88 4.14
CA HIS A 135 9.07 -6.21 3.62
C HIS A 135 10.46 -6.20 3.00
N TYR A 136 11.27 -7.21 3.30
CA TYR A 136 12.69 -7.26 2.95
C TYR A 136 13.23 -8.70 3.00
N GLY A 137 14.51 -8.87 2.82
CA GLY A 137 15.24 -10.09 3.09
C GLY A 137 15.57 -10.89 1.85
N GLN A 138 15.25 -12.17 1.83
CA GLN A 138 15.53 -13.09 0.75
C GLN A 138 14.32 -13.25 -0.19
N PRO A 139 14.51 -13.83 -1.39
CA PRO A 139 13.41 -14.19 -2.28
C PRO A 139 12.33 -15.03 -1.59
N TRP A 140 11.08 -14.85 -2.04
CA TRP A 140 9.98 -15.70 -1.58
C TRP A 140 10.32 -17.20 -1.73
N PRO A 141 10.02 -18.07 -0.77
CA PRO A 141 9.24 -17.83 0.45
C PRO A 141 10.06 -17.50 1.70
N MET A 142 11.30 -17.09 1.56
CA MET A 142 12.23 -16.80 2.67
C MET A 142 12.23 -15.33 3.12
N GLN A 143 11.32 -14.52 2.57
CA GLN A 143 11.19 -13.10 2.91
C GLN A 143 10.91 -12.87 4.38
N LYS A 144 11.27 -11.67 4.83
CA LYS A 144 10.99 -11.17 6.17
C LYS A 144 10.10 -9.92 6.10
N TYR A 145 9.42 -9.65 7.18
CA TYR A 145 8.74 -8.39 7.38
C TYR A 145 8.86 -7.96 8.85
N THR A 146 8.76 -6.66 9.06
CA THR A 146 8.65 -6.05 10.40
C THR A 146 7.42 -5.17 10.37
N SER A 147 6.56 -5.30 11.36
CA SER A 147 5.30 -4.55 11.41
C SER A 147 4.97 -4.13 12.83
N SER A 148 4.13 -3.10 12.94
CA SER A 148 3.58 -2.63 14.20
C SER A 148 2.12 -2.21 13.99
N MET A 149 1.47 -1.80 15.07
CA MET A 149 0.08 -1.41 15.09
C MET A 149 -0.09 -0.12 15.90
N TYR A 150 -0.84 0.82 15.33
CA TYR A 150 -1.36 1.97 16.06
C TYR A 150 -2.83 1.72 16.44
N LYS A 151 -3.15 1.86 17.71
CA LYS A 151 -4.53 1.79 18.21
C LYS A 151 -5.02 3.20 18.53
N PHE A 152 -6.13 3.59 17.91
CA PHE A 152 -6.75 4.89 18.16
C PHE A 152 -7.26 5.02 19.59
N PRO A 153 -7.24 6.23 20.18
CA PRO A 153 -7.91 6.52 21.44
C PRO A 153 -9.40 6.19 21.38
N ALA A 154 -10.00 5.98 22.55
CA ALA A 154 -11.43 5.68 22.66
C ALA A 154 -12.28 6.73 21.93
N GLY A 155 -13.23 6.27 21.12
CA GLY A 155 -14.14 7.13 20.34
C GLY A 155 -13.58 7.57 18.98
N GLN A 156 -12.33 7.29 18.68
CA GLN A 156 -11.75 7.54 17.36
C GLN A 156 -11.67 6.26 16.52
N LYS A 157 -11.87 6.42 15.23
CA LYS A 157 -11.87 5.33 14.25
C LYS A 157 -11.22 5.79 12.94
N THR A 158 -10.79 4.83 12.15
CA THR A 158 -10.27 5.03 10.78
C THR A 158 -11.26 5.73 9.83
N THR A 159 -12.56 5.72 10.15
CA THR A 159 -13.60 6.40 9.37
C THR A 159 -13.58 7.93 9.53
N GLY A 160 -12.92 8.45 10.56
CA GLY A 160 -12.55 9.87 10.63
C GLY A 160 -11.33 10.15 9.76
N PHE A 161 -11.11 11.42 9.39
CA PHE A 161 -9.86 11.83 8.77
C PHE A 161 -8.73 11.81 9.80
N HIS A 162 -7.68 11.09 9.45
CA HIS A 162 -6.43 11.03 10.19
C HIS A 162 -5.26 11.23 9.23
N GLU A 163 -4.16 11.74 9.74
CA GLU A 163 -2.92 11.90 9.00
C GLU A 163 -2.03 10.69 9.23
N TYR A 164 -1.68 9.99 8.14
CA TYR A 164 -0.76 8.86 8.16
C TYR A 164 0.53 9.24 7.48
N ALA A 165 1.65 9.02 8.14
CA ALA A 165 2.94 9.42 7.61
C ALA A 165 4.05 8.42 7.90
N VAL A 166 5.06 8.43 7.04
CA VAL A 166 6.37 7.81 7.27
C VAL A 166 7.46 8.88 7.13
N GLU A 167 8.44 8.86 8.01
CA GLU A 167 9.72 9.54 7.83
C GLU A 167 10.78 8.49 7.54
N TRP A 168 11.38 8.61 6.38
CA TRP A 168 12.37 7.70 5.88
C TRP A 168 13.70 8.43 5.68
N GLU A 169 14.70 8.02 6.42
CA GLU A 169 16.06 8.56 6.41
C GLU A 169 17.08 7.43 6.20
N PRO A 170 18.35 7.74 5.85
CA PRO A 170 19.38 6.71 5.78
C PRO A 170 19.47 5.89 7.07
N GLY A 171 19.11 4.61 6.99
CA GLY A 171 19.22 3.69 8.12
C GLY A 171 18.13 3.77 9.18
N VAL A 172 17.06 4.56 8.98
CA VAL A 172 15.94 4.61 9.93
C VAL A 172 14.62 4.94 9.24
N ILE A 173 13.55 4.29 9.65
CA ILE A 173 12.19 4.54 9.19
C ILE A 173 11.29 4.70 10.41
N ARG A 174 10.46 5.76 10.43
CA ARG A 174 9.53 6.09 11.51
C ARG A 174 8.13 6.28 10.99
N TRP A 175 7.13 5.80 11.74
CA TRP A 175 5.71 5.91 11.38
C TRP A 175 4.94 6.78 12.35
N PHE A 176 3.99 7.55 11.80
CA PHE A 176 3.21 8.54 12.54
C PHE A 176 1.73 8.40 12.21
N VAL A 177 0.90 8.65 13.23
CA VAL A 177 -0.53 8.91 13.07
C VAL A 177 -0.84 10.24 13.78
N ASP A 178 -1.47 11.18 13.08
CA ASP A 178 -1.82 12.51 13.60
C ASP A 178 -0.62 13.22 14.24
N GLY A 179 0.55 13.14 13.61
CA GLY A 179 1.80 13.73 14.08
C GLY A 179 2.48 12.98 15.24
N ASN A 180 1.88 11.92 15.78
CA ASN A 180 2.45 11.13 16.85
C ASN A 180 3.22 9.93 16.30
N MET A 181 4.52 9.88 16.55
CA MET A 181 5.34 8.72 16.23
C MET A 181 4.91 7.52 17.10
N TYR A 182 4.60 6.38 16.47
CA TYR A 182 4.22 5.19 17.19
C TYR A 182 5.14 4.00 16.97
N TYR A 183 5.99 4.08 15.94
CA TYR A 183 6.94 3.02 15.63
C TYR A 183 8.20 3.56 14.93
N GLU A 184 9.32 2.95 15.19
CA GLU A 184 10.61 3.20 14.53
C GLU A 184 11.35 1.88 14.34
N THR A 185 12.07 1.74 13.23
CA THR A 185 12.98 0.62 13.01
C THR A 185 14.24 1.05 12.26
N SER A 186 15.37 0.42 12.60
CA SER A 186 16.66 0.49 11.91
C SER A 186 17.19 -0.92 11.61
N SER A 187 16.31 -1.92 11.65
CA SER A 187 16.69 -3.33 11.52
C SER A 187 16.06 -3.94 10.29
N TRP A 188 16.85 -4.12 9.25
CA TRP A 188 16.52 -4.81 8.01
C TRP A 188 17.77 -5.19 7.25
N TRP A 189 17.61 -5.98 6.22
CA TRP A 189 18.66 -6.42 5.31
C TRP A 189 18.04 -6.94 4.02
N THR A 190 18.83 -7.08 2.95
CA THR A 190 18.40 -7.76 1.75
C THR A 190 19.56 -8.57 1.15
N MET A 191 19.24 -9.73 0.60
CA MET A 191 20.26 -10.68 0.13
C MET A 191 19.70 -11.52 -1.02
N ALA A 192 20.44 -11.60 -2.12
CA ALA A 192 20.11 -12.51 -3.22
C ALA A 192 20.20 -13.98 -2.78
N ASN A 193 19.47 -14.86 -3.49
CA ASN A 193 19.30 -16.25 -3.09
C ASN A 193 20.62 -17.03 -2.94
N ASP A 194 21.58 -16.76 -3.84
CA ASP A 194 22.86 -17.46 -3.88
C ASP A 194 24.00 -16.63 -3.26
N ALA A 195 23.67 -15.52 -2.60
CA ALA A 195 24.68 -14.67 -1.97
C ALA A 195 25.13 -15.26 -0.62
N VAL A 196 26.40 -15.05 -0.29
CA VAL A 196 26.99 -15.43 1.00
C VAL A 196 26.75 -14.34 2.05
N GLU A 197 26.66 -13.09 1.59
CA GLU A 197 26.49 -11.92 2.46
C GLU A 197 25.33 -11.04 1.94
N PRO A 198 24.63 -10.34 2.83
CA PRO A 198 23.64 -9.34 2.41
C PRO A 198 24.30 -8.16 1.68
N PHE A 199 23.49 -7.43 0.93
CA PHE A 199 23.89 -6.13 0.41
C PHE A 199 24.23 -5.17 1.56
N GLU A 200 25.05 -4.16 1.26
CA GLU A 200 25.47 -3.19 2.26
C GLU A 200 24.26 -2.41 2.83
N TYR A 201 24.22 -2.27 4.15
CA TYR A 201 23.22 -1.46 4.82
C TYR A 201 23.31 0.02 4.41
N PRO A 202 22.23 0.76 4.16
CA PRO A 202 20.84 0.42 4.51
C PRO A 202 20.00 -0.18 3.35
N ALA A 203 20.58 -0.93 2.42
CA ALA A 203 19.81 -1.65 1.42
C ALA A 203 18.69 -2.49 2.08
N PRO A 204 17.49 -2.57 1.50
CA PRO A 204 17.06 -2.05 0.19
C PRO A 204 16.49 -0.62 0.25
N TYR A 205 16.46 0.03 1.42
CA TYR A 205 15.81 1.33 1.62
C TYR A 205 16.78 2.50 1.40
N ASP A 206 17.53 2.45 0.30
CA ASP A 206 18.49 3.46 -0.15
C ASP A 206 18.34 3.79 -1.66
N LYS A 207 17.25 3.33 -2.27
CA LYS A 207 16.92 3.51 -3.68
C LYS A 207 15.56 4.22 -3.84
N PRO A 208 15.24 4.74 -5.04
CA PRO A 208 13.96 5.41 -5.25
C PRO A 208 12.75 4.49 -5.10
N PHE A 209 11.73 4.97 -4.40
CA PHE A 209 10.42 4.32 -4.26
C PHE A 209 9.32 5.19 -4.86
N TYR A 210 8.29 4.56 -5.40
CA TYR A 210 7.04 5.19 -5.83
C TYR A 210 5.90 4.89 -4.87
N ILE A 211 4.83 5.68 -4.93
CA ILE A 211 3.70 5.62 -3.99
C ILE A 211 2.52 4.88 -4.63
N LEU A 212 1.81 4.09 -3.83
CA LEU A 212 0.58 3.39 -4.19
C LEU A 212 -0.53 3.71 -3.20
N LEU A 213 -1.75 3.79 -3.75
CA LEU A 213 -3.01 3.90 -3.01
C LEU A 213 -3.99 2.88 -3.60
N ASN A 214 -4.58 2.05 -2.77
CA ASN A 214 -5.58 1.10 -3.22
C ASN A 214 -6.58 0.74 -2.12
N LEU A 215 -7.71 0.21 -2.55
CA LEU A 215 -8.71 -0.40 -1.68
C LEU A 215 -8.95 -1.82 -2.18
N ALA A 216 -8.30 -2.80 -1.55
CA ALA A 216 -8.49 -4.21 -1.85
C ALA A 216 -9.75 -4.76 -1.17
N ILE A 217 -10.28 -5.84 -1.73
CA ILE A 217 -11.39 -6.61 -1.15
C ILE A 217 -10.96 -8.06 -0.99
N GLY A 218 -11.20 -8.60 0.20
CA GLY A 218 -10.81 -9.98 0.51
C GLY A 218 -9.30 -10.15 0.64
N GLY A 219 -8.81 -11.25 0.12
CA GLY A 219 -7.39 -11.56 0.12
C GLY A 219 -6.88 -12.17 1.43
N THR A 220 -5.62 -12.56 1.38
CA THR A 220 -4.95 -13.28 2.49
C THR A 220 -4.78 -12.43 3.74
N TYR A 221 -4.65 -11.11 3.57
CA TYR A 221 -4.36 -10.17 4.67
C TYR A 221 -5.43 -10.17 5.77
N ASP A 222 -6.71 -10.32 5.41
CA ASP A 222 -7.83 -10.40 6.37
C ASP A 222 -8.56 -11.74 6.31
N GLU A 223 -7.80 -12.83 6.16
CA GLU A 223 -8.33 -14.20 6.24
C GLU A 223 -9.42 -14.50 5.21
N TYR A 224 -9.29 -13.96 3.99
CA TYR A 224 -10.26 -14.12 2.88
C TYR A 224 -11.68 -13.63 3.20
N ARG A 225 -11.84 -12.78 4.21
CA ARG A 225 -13.15 -12.21 4.54
C ARG A 225 -13.66 -11.37 3.38
N LEU A 226 -14.94 -11.43 3.13
CA LEU A 226 -15.62 -10.62 2.13
C LEU A 226 -16.64 -9.70 2.80
N PRO A 227 -16.98 -8.56 2.18
CA PRO A 227 -18.06 -7.72 2.63
C PRO A 227 -19.37 -8.51 2.74
N ASN A 228 -20.12 -8.28 3.81
CA ASN A 228 -21.47 -8.83 3.96
C ASN A 228 -22.46 -7.92 3.24
N ASP A 229 -23.69 -8.41 3.01
CA ASP A 229 -24.75 -7.62 2.35
C ASP A 229 -25.23 -6.41 3.17
N TYR A 230 -24.69 -6.23 4.37
CA TYR A 230 -25.02 -5.15 5.31
C TYR A 230 -23.82 -4.23 5.61
N ASP A 231 -22.70 -4.39 4.92
CA ASP A 231 -21.49 -3.56 5.08
C ASP A 231 -21.51 -2.36 4.14
#